data_fad30994ae95e434cf0f92ae4a73316c
#
_entry.id   fad30994ae95e434cf0f92ae4a73316c
#
_cell.length_a   1.000
_cell.length_b   1.000
_cell.length_c   1.000
_cell.angle_alpha   90.00
_cell.angle_beta   90.00
_cell.angle_gamma   90.00
#
_symmetry.space_group_name_H-M   'P 1'
#
loop_
_entity.id
_entity.type
_entity.pdbx_description
1 polymer ?
#
loop_
_entity_poly.entity_id
_entity_poly.type
_entity_poly.pdbx_seq_one_letter_code
_entity_poly.pdbx_strand_id
1 'polypeptide(L)'
;MVKYPYAVLQRSKKERMVIYMTGILWYDTVMCILVFVFGSVIGSFLNVVIYRTPLHMSIVNGPSHCFSCGERIKPYDLVPIFSWIILGGKCRKCKAPISVRYTIVEALTGFMFLLAYIRFSASLPMVVAIVFFSLLIVLSCIDIDHMEIPYWCTISIAVLGIATFFTEPNMPWWEHFAGAAVIAVPFAILALFGGMGGGDVQ
;
A
#
# COMPACT_ATOMS: atom_id res chain seq x y z
N MET A 1 -8.96 10.90 31.13
CA MET A 1 -8.03 11.03 32.26
C MET A 1 -7.52 9.67 32.65
N VAL A 2 -6.30 9.32 32.31
CA VAL A 2 -5.67 8.04 32.72
C VAL A 2 -5.18 8.22 34.16
N LYS A 3 -5.81 7.52 35.11
CA LYS A 3 -5.36 7.48 36.51
C LYS A 3 -4.07 6.68 36.57
N TYR A 4 -2.93 7.35 36.71
CA TYR A 4 -1.66 6.69 37.01
C TYR A 4 -1.73 6.07 38.42
N PRO A 5 -1.33 4.79 38.60
CA PRO A 5 -1.31 4.17 39.92
C PRO A 5 -0.30 4.88 40.86
N TYR A 6 -0.68 5.07 42.13
CA TYR A 6 0.10 5.78 43.16
C TYR A 6 1.57 5.33 43.29
N ALA A 7 1.89 4.09 42.94
CA ALA A 7 3.26 3.55 42.93
C ALA A 7 4.23 4.29 41.97
N VAL A 8 3.72 4.98 40.92
CA VAL A 8 4.54 5.72 39.94
C VAL A 8 4.99 7.07 40.54
N LEU A 9 4.25 7.64 41.47
CA LEU A 9 4.54 8.96 42.03
C LEU A 9 5.72 8.94 43.02
N GLN A 10 6.08 7.77 43.57
CA GLN A 10 7.20 7.62 44.53
C GLN A 10 8.56 7.33 43.85
N ARG A 11 8.56 7.10 42.52
CA ARG A 11 9.80 6.84 41.79
C ARG A 11 10.57 8.12 41.46
N SER A 12 11.89 8.01 41.37
CA SER A 12 12.76 9.13 40.98
C SER A 12 12.38 9.75 39.64
N LYS A 13 12.68 11.04 39.41
CA LYS A 13 12.40 11.73 38.14
C LYS A 13 12.99 10.99 36.94
N LYS A 14 14.16 10.37 37.12
CA LYS A 14 14.87 9.58 36.08
C LYS A 14 14.11 8.27 35.77
N GLU A 15 13.62 7.55 36.75
CA GLU A 15 12.84 6.31 36.54
C GLU A 15 11.48 6.59 35.87
N ARG A 16 10.82 7.68 36.26
CA ARG A 16 9.56 8.10 35.62
C ARG A 16 9.78 8.44 34.14
N MET A 17 10.88 9.11 33.81
CA MET A 17 11.24 9.44 32.44
C MET A 17 11.51 8.17 31.61
N VAL A 18 12.24 7.20 32.15
CA VAL A 18 12.52 5.90 31.50
C VAL A 18 11.22 5.15 31.20
N ILE A 19 10.30 5.05 32.19
CA ILE A 19 9.01 4.35 32.01
C ILE A 19 8.15 5.04 30.94
N TYR A 20 8.15 6.38 30.93
CA TYR A 20 7.41 7.14 29.92
C TYR A 20 8.00 6.94 28.52
N MET A 21 9.32 7.02 28.37
CA MET A 21 10.01 6.79 27.09
C MET A 21 9.83 5.35 26.58
N THR A 22 9.94 4.35 27.47
CA THR A 22 9.69 2.94 27.07
C THR A 22 8.24 2.70 26.68
N GLY A 23 7.29 3.33 27.35
CA GLY A 23 5.87 3.25 27.02
C GLY A 23 5.55 3.82 25.65
N ILE A 24 6.13 4.98 25.31
CA ILE A 24 6.00 5.58 23.97
C ILE A 24 6.63 4.67 22.92
N LEU A 25 7.84 4.19 23.16
CA LEU A 25 8.55 3.32 22.21
C LEU A 25 7.76 2.02 21.93
N TRP A 26 7.16 1.42 22.93
CA TRP A 26 6.30 0.24 22.79
C TRP A 26 5.07 0.56 21.92
N TYR A 27 4.39 1.64 22.21
CA TYR A 27 3.20 2.05 21.44
C TYR A 27 3.55 2.26 19.96
N ASP A 28 4.59 3.02 19.67
CA ASP A 28 5.02 3.30 18.31
C ASP A 28 5.44 2.02 17.57
N THR A 29 6.16 1.13 18.24
CA THR A 29 6.56 -0.17 17.66
C THR A 29 5.36 -1.03 17.31
N VAL A 30 4.39 -1.14 18.21
CA VAL A 30 3.17 -1.92 17.98
C VAL A 30 2.36 -1.33 16.82
N MET A 31 2.21 -0.01 16.78
CA MET A 31 1.50 0.67 15.69
C MET A 31 2.19 0.47 14.34
N CYS A 32 3.51 0.55 14.27
CA CYS A 32 4.27 0.25 13.05
C CYS A 32 4.03 -1.19 12.55
N ILE A 33 4.04 -2.17 13.46
CA ILE A 33 3.76 -3.57 13.11
C ILE A 33 2.32 -3.71 12.60
N LEU A 34 1.34 -3.14 13.28
CA LEU A 34 -0.07 -3.20 12.89
C LEU A 34 -0.31 -2.58 11.52
N VAL A 35 0.28 -1.41 11.25
CA VAL A 35 0.17 -0.72 9.96
C VAL A 35 0.81 -1.54 8.84
N PHE A 36 1.99 -2.12 9.07
CA PHE A 36 2.65 -3.00 8.10
C PHE A 36 1.80 -4.23 7.79
N VAL A 37 1.29 -4.92 8.82
CA VAL A 37 0.43 -6.10 8.64
C VAL A 37 -0.85 -5.73 7.88
N PHE A 38 -1.49 -4.63 8.25
CA PHE A 38 -2.68 -4.14 7.56
C PHE A 38 -2.39 -3.83 6.09
N GLY A 39 -1.28 -3.13 5.81
CA GLY A 39 -0.83 -2.85 4.44
C GLY A 39 -0.56 -4.13 3.65
N SER A 40 0.04 -5.15 4.27
CA SER A 40 0.27 -6.45 3.62
C SER A 40 -1.04 -7.19 3.29
N VAL A 41 -2.06 -7.10 4.16
CA VAL A 41 -3.41 -7.64 3.89
C VAL A 41 -4.05 -6.93 2.70
N ILE A 42 -3.95 -5.60 2.65
CA ILE A 42 -4.40 -4.84 1.47
C ILE A 42 -3.61 -5.26 0.24
N GLY A 43 -2.28 -5.44 0.33
CA GLY A 43 -1.44 -5.93 -0.76
C GLY A 43 -1.88 -7.28 -1.32
N SER A 44 -2.32 -8.20 -0.46
CA SER A 44 -2.90 -9.48 -0.88
C SER A 44 -4.19 -9.29 -1.69
N PHE A 45 -5.04 -8.33 -1.29
CA PHE A 45 -6.20 -7.94 -2.09
C PHE A 45 -5.81 -7.27 -3.41
N LEU A 46 -4.79 -6.39 -3.41
CA LEU A 46 -4.30 -5.75 -4.64
C LEU A 46 -3.83 -6.78 -5.67
N ASN A 47 -3.24 -7.90 -5.26
CA ASN A 47 -2.90 -9.01 -6.16
C ASN A 47 -4.13 -9.55 -6.91
N VAL A 48 -5.30 -9.60 -6.25
CA VAL A 48 -6.56 -9.99 -6.91
C VAL A 48 -6.99 -8.94 -7.93
N VAL A 49 -6.87 -7.65 -7.60
CA VAL A 49 -7.18 -6.53 -8.50
C VAL A 49 -6.27 -6.57 -9.73
N ILE A 50 -4.94 -6.68 -9.53
CA ILE A 50 -3.93 -6.73 -10.58
C ILE A 50 -4.22 -7.87 -11.56
N TYR A 51 -4.55 -9.05 -11.05
CA TYR A 51 -4.82 -10.21 -11.90
C TYR A 51 -6.15 -10.13 -12.64
N ARG A 52 -7.23 -9.69 -11.95
CA ARG A 52 -8.59 -9.76 -12.50
C ARG A 52 -8.97 -8.57 -13.40
N THR A 53 -8.38 -7.39 -13.18
CA THR A 53 -8.73 -6.19 -13.94
C THR A 53 -8.47 -6.35 -15.45
N PRO A 54 -7.29 -6.79 -15.91
CA PRO A 54 -7.04 -6.94 -17.35
C PRO A 54 -7.89 -8.03 -18.00
N LEU A 55 -8.32 -9.03 -17.21
CA LEU A 55 -9.16 -10.13 -17.67
C LEU A 55 -10.66 -9.81 -17.62
N HIS A 56 -11.05 -8.59 -17.25
CA HIS A 56 -12.44 -8.16 -17.07
C HIS A 56 -13.25 -9.07 -16.12
N MET A 57 -12.56 -9.70 -15.13
CA MET A 57 -13.19 -10.58 -14.15
C MET A 57 -13.70 -9.78 -12.95
N SER A 58 -14.77 -10.29 -12.32
CA SER A 58 -15.27 -9.66 -11.07
C SER A 58 -14.24 -9.72 -9.96
N ILE A 59 -13.92 -8.55 -9.37
CA ILE A 59 -13.01 -8.42 -8.23
C ILE A 59 -13.67 -8.96 -6.94
N VAL A 60 -14.99 -8.85 -6.83
CA VAL A 60 -15.75 -9.20 -5.62
C VAL A 60 -16.14 -10.68 -5.60
N ASN A 61 -16.48 -11.26 -6.75
CA ASN A 61 -17.04 -12.58 -6.84
C ASN A 61 -15.98 -13.64 -7.17
N GLY A 62 -16.00 -14.72 -6.41
CA GLY A 62 -15.19 -15.91 -6.62
C GLY A 62 -14.03 -16.05 -5.64
N PRO A 63 -13.87 -17.25 -5.05
CA PRO A 63 -12.75 -17.55 -4.14
C PRO A 63 -11.43 -17.58 -4.90
N SER A 64 -10.34 -17.33 -4.20
CA SER A 64 -9.00 -17.59 -4.73
C SER A 64 -8.77 -19.10 -4.87
N HIS A 65 -8.20 -19.52 -5.99
CA HIS A 65 -7.94 -20.92 -6.30
C HIS A 65 -6.54 -21.09 -6.92
N CYS A 66 -6.02 -22.30 -6.83
CA CYS A 66 -4.76 -22.64 -7.47
C CYS A 66 -4.97 -22.75 -9.00
N PHE A 67 -4.15 -22.05 -9.78
CA PHE A 67 -4.24 -22.05 -11.24
C PHE A 67 -3.94 -23.42 -11.86
N SER A 68 -3.16 -24.27 -11.19
CA SER A 68 -2.75 -25.57 -11.72
C SER A 68 -3.75 -26.70 -11.42
N CYS A 69 -4.41 -26.70 -10.25
CA CYS A 69 -5.30 -27.78 -9.84
C CYS A 69 -6.74 -27.35 -9.54
N GLY A 70 -7.06 -26.06 -9.66
CA GLY A 70 -8.41 -25.53 -9.40
C GLY A 70 -8.83 -25.55 -7.92
N GLU A 71 -8.01 -26.09 -7.01
CA GLU A 71 -8.35 -26.19 -5.60
C GLU A 71 -8.51 -24.81 -4.96
N ARG A 72 -9.57 -24.63 -4.18
CA ARG A 72 -9.81 -23.40 -3.43
C ARG A 72 -8.74 -23.20 -2.36
N ILE A 73 -8.15 -22.00 -2.32
CA ILE A 73 -7.16 -21.63 -1.31
C ILE A 73 -7.88 -21.40 0.02
N LYS A 74 -7.37 -22.01 1.09
CA LYS A 74 -7.95 -21.88 2.42
C LYS A 74 -7.58 -20.53 3.05
N PRO A 75 -8.42 -19.94 3.91
CA PRO A 75 -8.16 -18.62 4.50
C PRO A 75 -6.80 -18.49 5.21
N TYR A 76 -6.34 -19.53 5.87
CA TYR A 76 -5.04 -19.53 6.54
C TYR A 76 -3.85 -19.62 5.56
N ASP A 77 -4.08 -20.03 4.32
CA ASP A 77 -3.08 -20.01 3.25
C ASP A 77 -3.07 -18.67 2.48
N LEU A 78 -3.95 -17.74 2.88
CA LEU A 78 -4.01 -16.36 2.37
C LEU A 78 -3.37 -15.34 3.34
N VAL A 79 -2.76 -15.80 4.45
CA VAL A 79 -2.02 -14.90 5.35
C VAL A 79 -0.83 -14.32 4.58
N PRO A 80 -0.77 -12.99 4.36
CA PRO A 80 0.24 -12.38 3.51
C PRO A 80 1.64 -12.70 3.95
N ILE A 81 2.55 -12.92 3.01
CA ILE A 81 3.97 -13.20 3.22
C ILE A 81 4.20 -14.55 3.92
N PHE A 82 3.60 -14.73 5.11
CA PHE A 82 3.84 -15.91 5.96
C PHE A 82 3.36 -17.21 5.32
N SER A 83 2.20 -17.22 4.66
CA SER A 83 1.69 -18.43 4.02
C SER A 83 2.61 -18.90 2.89
N TRP A 84 3.17 -17.99 2.10
CA TRP A 84 4.12 -18.32 1.05
C TRP A 84 5.41 -18.94 1.63
N ILE A 85 5.95 -18.37 2.72
CA ILE A 85 7.16 -18.86 3.40
C ILE A 85 6.89 -20.27 3.97
N ILE A 86 5.78 -20.45 4.71
CA ILE A 86 5.42 -21.74 5.34
C ILE A 86 5.17 -22.83 4.30
N LEU A 87 4.57 -22.49 3.16
CA LEU A 87 4.32 -23.43 2.07
C LEU A 87 5.55 -23.66 1.17
N GLY A 88 6.65 -22.94 1.40
CA GLY A 88 7.85 -23.00 0.54
C GLY A 88 7.58 -22.57 -0.88
N GLY A 89 6.68 -21.58 -1.10
CA GLY A 89 6.32 -21.08 -2.42
C GLY A 89 5.54 -22.09 -3.28
N LYS A 90 4.82 -23.06 -2.70
CA LYS A 90 4.14 -24.14 -3.42
C LYS A 90 2.71 -24.30 -2.96
N CYS A 91 1.84 -24.73 -3.90
CA CYS A 91 0.47 -25.09 -3.57
C CYS A 91 0.43 -26.23 -2.54
N ARG A 92 -0.42 -26.13 -1.53
CA ARG A 92 -0.57 -27.16 -0.49
C ARG A 92 -0.95 -28.53 -1.06
N LYS A 93 -1.82 -28.56 -2.10
CA LYS A 93 -2.36 -29.79 -2.68
C LYS A 93 -1.48 -30.37 -3.79
N CYS A 94 -1.25 -29.61 -4.86
CA CYS A 94 -0.57 -30.12 -6.06
C CYS A 94 0.93 -29.82 -6.11
N LYS A 95 1.47 -29.06 -5.14
CA LYS A 95 2.88 -28.65 -5.06
C LYS A 95 3.36 -27.79 -6.24
N ALA A 96 2.47 -27.31 -7.11
CA ALA A 96 2.84 -26.38 -8.17
C ALA A 96 3.42 -25.08 -7.56
N PRO A 97 4.42 -24.47 -8.21
CA PRO A 97 5.07 -23.26 -7.69
C PRO A 97 4.10 -22.07 -7.69
N ILE A 98 4.16 -21.26 -6.63
CA ILE A 98 3.46 -19.98 -6.50
C ILE A 98 4.48 -18.87 -6.72
N SER A 99 4.21 -17.96 -7.65
CA SER A 99 5.09 -16.85 -7.96
C SER A 99 5.43 -16.02 -6.71
N VAL A 100 6.69 -15.71 -6.50
CA VAL A 100 7.20 -14.82 -5.44
C VAL A 100 6.63 -13.41 -5.57
N ARG A 101 6.20 -13.01 -6.78
CA ARG A 101 5.60 -11.70 -7.06
C ARG A 101 4.44 -11.37 -6.13
N TYR A 102 3.57 -12.34 -5.80
CA TYR A 102 2.47 -12.13 -4.85
C TYR A 102 2.99 -11.61 -3.51
N THR A 103 4.01 -12.26 -2.99
CA THR A 103 4.64 -11.89 -1.71
C THR A 103 5.37 -10.55 -1.80
N ILE A 104 5.99 -10.24 -2.93
CA ILE A 104 6.65 -8.94 -3.17
C ILE A 104 5.63 -7.81 -3.13
N VAL A 105 4.47 -7.94 -3.80
CA VAL A 105 3.40 -6.93 -3.78
C VAL A 105 2.86 -6.75 -2.36
N GLU A 106 2.65 -7.84 -1.62
CA GLU A 106 2.20 -7.80 -0.22
C GLU A 106 3.19 -7.05 0.68
N ALA A 107 4.48 -7.39 0.58
CA ALA A 107 5.53 -6.76 1.37
C ALA A 107 5.73 -5.28 0.98
N LEU A 108 5.71 -4.96 -0.31
CA LEU A 108 5.84 -3.60 -0.82
C LEU A 108 4.68 -2.72 -0.33
N THR A 109 3.45 -3.22 -0.41
CA THR A 109 2.27 -2.48 0.08
C THR A 109 2.36 -2.24 1.58
N GLY A 110 2.73 -3.26 2.36
CA GLY A 110 2.96 -3.13 3.80
C GLY A 110 4.01 -2.08 4.13
N PHE A 111 5.12 -2.08 3.39
CA PHE A 111 6.20 -1.11 3.55
C PHE A 111 5.77 0.32 3.18
N MET A 112 5.04 0.51 2.09
CA MET A 112 4.52 1.83 1.70
C MET A 112 3.53 2.39 2.74
N PHE A 113 2.69 1.55 3.33
CA PHE A 113 1.79 1.95 4.41
C PHE A 113 2.56 2.36 5.67
N LEU A 114 3.60 1.61 6.00
CA LEU A 114 4.50 1.95 7.12
C LEU A 114 5.18 3.30 6.89
N LEU A 115 5.72 3.56 5.70
CA LEU A 115 6.32 4.86 5.35
C LEU A 115 5.31 6.00 5.45
N ALA A 116 4.08 5.79 4.96
CA ALA A 116 3.01 6.77 5.08
C ALA A 116 2.69 7.08 6.55
N TYR A 117 2.62 6.06 7.41
CA TYR A 117 2.41 6.23 8.84
C TYR A 117 3.55 6.99 9.52
N ILE A 118 4.80 6.64 9.25
CA ILE A 118 5.98 7.32 9.80
C ILE A 118 6.02 8.79 9.38
N ARG A 119 5.60 9.10 8.14
CA ARG A 119 5.64 10.46 7.59
C ARG A 119 4.48 11.34 8.06
N PHE A 120 3.28 10.79 8.13
CA PHE A 120 2.05 11.55 8.35
C PHE A 120 1.34 11.22 9.66
N SER A 121 1.81 10.22 10.43
CA SER A 121 1.13 9.69 11.60
C SER A 121 -0.31 9.26 11.26
N ALA A 122 -1.18 9.05 12.23
CA ALA A 122 -2.60 8.70 12.00
C ALA A 122 -3.40 9.96 11.62
N SER A 123 -3.32 10.39 10.37
CA SER A 123 -3.93 11.61 9.86
C SER A 123 -4.63 11.41 8.51
N LEU A 124 -5.40 12.40 8.07
CA LEU A 124 -6.04 12.35 6.75
C LEU A 124 -5.04 12.31 5.58
N PRO A 125 -3.92 13.05 5.58
CA PRO A 125 -2.85 12.88 4.59
C PRO A 125 -2.30 11.46 4.51
N MET A 126 -2.20 10.71 5.62
CA MET A 126 -1.83 9.31 5.60
C MET A 126 -2.82 8.48 4.77
N VAL A 127 -4.12 8.70 4.93
CA VAL A 127 -5.16 7.98 4.17
C VAL A 127 -5.01 8.24 2.67
N VAL A 128 -4.79 9.49 2.29
CA VAL A 128 -4.53 9.86 0.88
C VAL A 128 -3.28 9.15 0.35
N ALA A 129 -2.19 9.15 1.12
CA ALA A 129 -0.94 8.53 0.73
C ALA A 129 -1.05 7.01 0.54
N ILE A 130 -1.73 6.28 1.45
CA ILE A 130 -1.91 4.83 1.33
C ILE A 130 -2.78 4.45 0.12
N VAL A 131 -3.84 5.22 -0.17
CA VAL A 131 -4.67 5.01 -1.37
C VAL A 131 -3.85 5.29 -2.63
N PHE A 132 -3.09 6.38 -2.66
CA PHE A 132 -2.21 6.72 -3.77
C PHE A 132 -1.17 5.64 -4.05
N PHE A 133 -0.43 5.16 -3.03
CA PHE A 133 0.54 4.08 -3.21
C PHE A 133 -0.11 2.78 -3.66
N SER A 134 -1.32 2.46 -3.16
CA SER A 134 -2.07 1.28 -3.60
C SER A 134 -2.40 1.35 -5.09
N LEU A 135 -2.87 2.50 -5.57
CA LEU A 135 -3.16 2.73 -6.99
C LEU A 135 -1.89 2.65 -7.86
N LEU A 136 -0.77 3.24 -7.40
CA LEU A 136 0.50 3.16 -8.12
C LEU A 136 1.01 1.73 -8.24
N ILE A 137 0.90 0.92 -7.18
CA ILE A 137 1.30 -0.49 -7.22
C ILE A 137 0.45 -1.26 -8.22
N VAL A 138 -0.88 -1.08 -8.20
CA VAL A 138 -1.79 -1.74 -9.14
C VAL A 138 -1.46 -1.34 -10.58
N LEU A 139 -1.36 -0.04 -10.84
CA LEU A 139 -1.06 0.51 -12.15
C LEU A 139 0.26 -0.01 -12.69
N SER A 140 1.34 0.09 -11.89
CA SER A 140 2.67 -0.38 -12.30
C SER A 140 2.70 -1.88 -12.58
N CYS A 141 2.00 -2.69 -11.78
CA CYS A 141 1.96 -4.13 -11.99
C CYS A 141 1.17 -4.52 -13.24
N ILE A 142 0.06 -3.83 -13.54
CA ILE A 142 -0.73 -4.08 -14.76
C ILE A 142 0.06 -3.64 -15.99
N ASP A 143 0.71 -2.49 -15.93
CA ASP A 143 1.52 -1.96 -17.03
C ASP A 143 2.68 -2.90 -17.38
N ILE A 144 3.41 -3.40 -16.38
CA ILE A 144 4.50 -4.38 -16.58
C ILE A 144 4.01 -5.67 -17.25
N ASP A 145 2.79 -6.11 -16.97
CA ASP A 145 2.26 -7.38 -17.50
C ASP A 145 1.58 -7.24 -18.86
N HIS A 146 0.84 -6.17 -19.05
CA HIS A 146 -0.10 -6.01 -20.17
C HIS A 146 0.20 -4.80 -21.02
N MET A 147 1.09 -3.87 -20.60
CA MET A 147 1.34 -2.57 -21.24
C MET A 147 0.05 -1.77 -21.42
N GLU A 148 -0.85 -1.87 -20.42
CA GLU A 148 -2.14 -1.19 -20.42
C GLU A 148 -2.30 -0.37 -19.15
N ILE A 149 -2.82 0.85 -19.27
CA ILE A 149 -3.11 1.75 -18.16
C ILE A 149 -4.63 1.78 -17.96
N PRO A 150 -5.17 1.18 -16.87
CA PRO A 150 -6.59 1.22 -16.61
C PRO A 150 -7.07 2.65 -16.31
N TYR A 151 -8.02 3.17 -17.09
CA TYR A 151 -8.55 4.54 -16.94
C TYR A 151 -9.06 4.86 -15.55
N TRP A 152 -9.65 3.89 -14.85
CA TRP A 152 -10.13 4.10 -13.49
C TRP A 152 -9.00 4.39 -12.49
N CYS A 153 -7.79 3.82 -12.70
CA CYS A 153 -6.61 4.15 -11.90
C CYS A 153 -6.21 5.61 -12.10
N THR A 154 -6.10 6.06 -13.37
CA THR A 154 -5.73 7.43 -13.72
C THR A 154 -6.73 8.44 -13.17
N ILE A 155 -8.03 8.17 -13.33
CA ILE A 155 -9.10 9.02 -12.78
C ILE A 155 -9.02 9.07 -11.25
N SER A 156 -8.80 7.94 -10.59
CA SER A 156 -8.69 7.90 -9.13
C SER A 156 -7.49 8.68 -8.61
N ILE A 157 -6.35 8.61 -9.29
CA ILE A 157 -5.16 9.41 -8.96
C ILE A 157 -5.44 10.91 -9.14
N ALA A 158 -6.12 11.31 -10.21
CA ALA A 158 -6.51 12.70 -10.45
C ALA A 158 -7.45 13.23 -9.34
N VAL A 159 -8.44 12.43 -8.94
CA VAL A 159 -9.35 12.75 -7.82
C VAL A 159 -8.59 12.88 -6.50
N LEU A 160 -7.61 12.01 -6.24
CA LEU A 160 -6.75 12.13 -5.06
C LEU A 160 -5.91 13.41 -5.09
N GLY A 161 -5.40 13.81 -6.26
CA GLY A 161 -4.70 15.09 -6.43
C GLY A 161 -5.58 16.28 -6.03
N ILE A 162 -6.87 16.27 -6.41
CA ILE A 162 -7.83 17.29 -5.95
C ILE A 162 -8.05 17.21 -4.44
N ALA A 163 -8.12 16.01 -3.86
CA ALA A 163 -8.30 15.84 -2.43
C ALA A 163 -7.17 16.45 -1.59
N THR A 164 -5.95 16.58 -2.14
CA THR A 164 -4.82 17.21 -1.42
C THR A 164 -5.07 18.67 -1.08
N PHE A 165 -5.88 19.42 -1.84
CA PHE A 165 -6.29 20.78 -1.50
C PHE A 165 -7.03 20.87 -0.16
N PHE A 166 -7.72 19.80 0.21
CA PHE A 166 -8.49 19.72 1.46
C PHE A 166 -7.68 19.14 2.61
N THR A 167 -6.68 18.31 2.32
CA THR A 167 -5.87 17.63 3.34
C THR A 167 -4.67 18.44 3.78
N GLU A 168 -4.19 19.37 2.94
CA GLU A 168 -3.03 20.24 3.21
C GLU A 168 -3.40 21.73 3.03
N PRO A 169 -4.29 22.28 3.88
CA PRO A 169 -4.80 23.64 3.71
C PRO A 169 -3.74 24.73 3.89
N ASN A 170 -2.57 24.41 4.49
CA ASN A 170 -1.47 25.35 4.67
C ASN A 170 -0.54 25.43 3.46
N MET A 171 -0.70 24.54 2.48
CA MET A 171 0.09 24.54 1.26
C MET A 171 -0.51 25.55 0.27
N PRO A 172 0.26 26.50 -0.28
CA PRO A 172 -0.28 27.45 -1.24
C PRO A 172 -0.77 26.72 -2.51
N TRP A 173 -1.89 27.17 -3.04
CA TRP A 173 -2.58 26.53 -4.18
C TRP A 173 -1.68 26.30 -5.40
N TRP A 174 -0.73 27.20 -5.65
CA TRP A 174 0.21 27.08 -6.78
C TRP A 174 1.21 25.91 -6.64
N GLU A 175 1.51 25.45 -5.43
CA GLU A 175 2.41 24.30 -5.19
C GLU A 175 1.78 22.97 -5.69
N HIS A 176 0.47 22.83 -5.60
CA HIS A 176 -0.25 21.69 -6.16
C HIS A 176 -0.09 21.62 -7.68
N PHE A 177 -0.25 22.77 -8.35
CA PHE A 177 -0.05 22.86 -9.80
C PHE A 177 1.40 22.74 -10.21
N ALA A 178 2.32 23.32 -9.46
CA ALA A 178 3.75 23.21 -9.70
C ALA A 178 4.21 21.75 -9.61
N GLY A 179 3.75 21.01 -8.60
CA GLY A 179 4.04 19.58 -8.45
C GLY A 179 3.55 18.77 -9.66
N ALA A 180 2.33 19.00 -10.13
CA ALA A 180 1.80 18.36 -11.31
C ALA A 180 2.61 18.75 -12.57
N ALA A 181 2.93 20.04 -12.75
CA ALA A 181 3.66 20.52 -13.89
C ALA A 181 5.10 19.98 -13.98
N VAL A 182 5.81 19.87 -12.85
CA VAL A 182 7.18 19.32 -12.81
C VAL A 182 7.24 17.90 -13.36
N ILE A 183 6.19 17.12 -13.21
CA ILE A 183 6.12 15.77 -13.78
C ILE A 183 5.54 15.80 -15.19
N ALA A 184 4.39 16.44 -15.41
CA ALA A 184 3.67 16.41 -16.66
C ALA A 184 4.42 17.08 -17.81
N VAL A 185 5.12 18.20 -17.58
CA VAL A 185 5.81 18.95 -18.64
C VAL A 185 6.95 18.16 -19.27
N PRO A 186 7.89 17.52 -18.53
CA PRO A 186 8.92 16.69 -19.15
C PRO A 186 8.35 15.55 -20.00
N PHE A 187 7.32 14.85 -19.49
CA PHE A 187 6.68 13.76 -20.22
C PHE A 187 5.95 14.26 -21.48
N ALA A 188 5.26 15.38 -21.39
CA ALA A 188 4.62 16.01 -22.56
C ALA A 188 5.65 16.42 -23.62
N ILE A 189 6.79 16.96 -23.22
CA ILE A 189 7.90 17.29 -24.13
C ILE A 189 8.43 16.02 -24.80
N LEU A 190 8.72 14.95 -24.04
CA LEU A 190 9.18 13.69 -24.61
C LEU A 190 8.19 13.08 -25.58
N ALA A 191 6.88 13.17 -25.30
CA ALA A 191 5.84 12.72 -26.22
C ALA A 191 5.80 13.51 -27.51
N LEU A 192 5.94 14.85 -27.44
CA LEU A 192 5.97 15.72 -28.62
C LEU A 192 7.16 15.43 -29.54
N PHE A 193 8.30 15.04 -28.96
CA PHE A 193 9.47 14.67 -29.75
C PHE A 193 9.46 13.22 -30.27
N GLY A 194 8.33 12.50 -30.10
CA GLY A 194 8.16 11.13 -30.60
C GLY A 194 8.94 10.07 -29.83
N GLY A 195 9.45 10.40 -28.65
CA GLY A 195 10.21 9.47 -27.81
C GLY A 195 9.35 8.50 -26.98
N MET A 196 8.02 8.72 -26.92
CA MET A 196 7.09 7.91 -26.14
C MET A 196 5.81 7.64 -26.91
N GLY A 197 5.22 6.47 -26.76
CA GLY A 197 3.91 6.13 -27.29
C GLY A 197 2.79 6.95 -26.63
N GLY A 198 1.66 7.16 -27.34
CA GLY A 198 0.54 7.95 -26.82
C GLY A 198 -0.08 7.41 -25.52
N GLY A 199 0.12 6.11 -25.18
CA GLY A 199 -0.30 5.49 -23.92
C GLY A 199 0.55 5.86 -22.72
N ASP A 200 1.79 6.30 -22.94
CA ASP A 200 2.74 6.62 -21.84
C ASP A 200 2.50 8.05 -21.27
N VAL A 201 1.58 8.82 -21.88
CA VAL A 201 1.28 10.21 -21.53
C VAL A 201 -0.07 10.35 -20.80
N GLN A 202 -0.82 9.26 -20.68
CA GLN A 202 -2.07 9.21 -19.90
C GLN A 202 -1.78 9.10 -18.38
#